data_b191b4691f5ae160443df3f4bf0f4f2c
#
_entry.id   b191b4691f5ae160443df3f4bf0f4f2c
#
_cell.length_a   1.000
_cell.length_b   1.000
_cell.length_c   1.000
_cell.angle_alpha   90.00
_cell.angle_beta   90.00
_cell.angle_gamma   90.00
#
_symmetry.space_group_name_H-M   'P 1'
#
loop_
_entity.id
_entity.type
_entity.pdbx_description
1 polymer ?
#
loop_
_entity_poly.entity_id
_entity_poly.type
_entity_poly.pdbx_seq_one_letter_code
_entity_poly.pdbx_strand_id
1 'polypeptide(L)'
;LHSIDSVFRPWQSEEMIGAIIPENLKSKWNLVLGKSSNELQNLFDTLDVNIFIHDSLHTYKNMKFEFNIALEKINENGLIISDDVLGNDAFYDFTKEKNLKNYLIKVEEDVGLGIIYKS
;
A
#
# COMPACT_ATOMS: atom_id res chain seq x y z
N LEU A 1 -1.46 -10.73 -8.25
CA LEU A 1 -1.83 -9.61 -7.38
C LEU A 1 -2.36 -10.15 -6.05
N HIS A 2 -1.87 -9.60 -4.95
CA HIS A 2 -2.39 -9.88 -3.61
C HIS A 2 -2.90 -8.57 -3.02
N SER A 3 -4.05 -8.62 -2.37
CA SER A 3 -4.67 -7.47 -1.70
C SER A 3 -5.01 -7.80 -0.27
N ILE A 4 -4.83 -6.84 0.62
CA ILE A 4 -5.39 -6.87 1.97
C ILE A 4 -6.48 -5.83 2.01
N ASP A 5 -7.67 -6.19 2.39
CA ASP A 5 -8.81 -5.28 2.51
C ASP A 5 -9.74 -5.71 3.65
N SER A 6 -10.56 -4.79 4.11
CA SER A 6 -11.53 -5.05 5.16
C SER A 6 -12.83 -4.29 4.95
N VAL A 7 -13.92 -4.93 5.35
CA VAL A 7 -15.23 -4.26 5.44
C VAL A 7 -15.24 -3.35 6.66
N PHE A 8 -15.35 -2.04 6.45
CA PHE A 8 -15.34 -1.06 7.55
C PHE A 8 -16.55 -0.11 7.56
N ARG A 9 -17.37 -0.16 6.52
CA ARG A 9 -18.60 0.64 6.42
C ARG A 9 -19.82 -0.23 6.68
N PRO A 10 -20.87 0.28 7.39
CA PRO A 10 -22.06 -0.53 7.73
C PRO A 10 -22.83 -1.11 6.53
N TRP A 11 -22.70 -0.47 5.35
CA TRP A 11 -23.37 -0.92 4.12
C TRP A 11 -22.50 -1.78 3.20
N GLN A 12 -21.21 -1.95 3.54
CA GLN A 12 -20.33 -2.81 2.77
C GLN A 12 -20.55 -4.27 3.13
N SER A 13 -20.41 -5.15 2.14
CA SER A 13 -20.26 -6.58 2.32
C SER A 13 -18.95 -7.06 1.68
N GLU A 14 -18.50 -8.23 2.07
CA GLU A 14 -17.26 -8.81 1.54
C GLU A 14 -17.34 -9.01 0.02
N GLU A 15 -18.52 -9.30 -0.53
CA GLU A 15 -18.73 -9.47 -1.96
C GLU A 15 -18.53 -8.18 -2.78
N MET A 16 -18.59 -7.02 -2.13
CA MET A 16 -18.29 -5.74 -2.79
C MET A 16 -16.80 -5.53 -3.04
N ILE A 17 -15.93 -6.21 -2.27
CA ILE A 17 -14.49 -6.12 -2.45
C ILE A 17 -14.12 -6.82 -3.76
N GLY A 18 -13.48 -6.07 -4.67
CA GLY A 18 -13.10 -6.59 -5.98
C GLY A 18 -14.25 -6.74 -6.98
N ALA A 19 -15.44 -6.19 -6.69
CA ALA A 19 -16.61 -6.28 -7.58
C ALA A 19 -16.36 -5.72 -8.99
N ILE A 20 -15.43 -4.77 -9.12
CA ILE A 20 -15.05 -4.17 -10.41
C ILE A 20 -13.97 -4.97 -11.16
N ILE A 21 -13.40 -6.00 -10.54
CA ILE A 21 -12.36 -6.82 -11.20
C ILE A 21 -13.02 -7.67 -12.29
N PRO A 22 -12.57 -7.57 -13.55
CA PRO A 22 -13.07 -8.40 -14.63
C PRO A 22 -12.95 -9.90 -14.32
N GLU A 23 -13.94 -10.69 -14.68
CA GLU A 23 -14.00 -12.12 -14.34
C GLU A 23 -12.75 -12.91 -14.80
N ASN A 24 -12.24 -12.59 -15.98
CA ASN A 24 -11.03 -13.21 -16.54
C ASN A 24 -9.73 -12.86 -15.77
N LEU A 25 -9.74 -11.87 -14.88
CA LEU A 25 -8.60 -11.48 -14.05
C LEU A 25 -8.72 -11.96 -12.61
N LYS A 26 -9.89 -12.38 -12.16
CA LYS A 26 -10.12 -12.85 -10.78
C LYS A 26 -9.20 -14.00 -10.37
N SER A 27 -8.87 -14.90 -11.29
CA SER A 27 -7.96 -16.02 -11.03
C SER A 27 -6.51 -15.58 -10.74
N LYS A 28 -6.15 -14.33 -11.06
CA LYS A 28 -4.84 -13.73 -10.82
C LYS A 28 -4.80 -12.82 -9.61
N TRP A 29 -5.89 -12.77 -8.86
CA TRP A 29 -6.06 -11.93 -7.69
C TRP A 29 -6.37 -12.77 -6.46
N ASN A 30 -5.63 -12.52 -5.38
CA ASN A 30 -5.81 -13.16 -4.08
C ASN A 30 -6.14 -12.08 -3.05
N LEU A 31 -7.26 -12.25 -2.38
CA LEU A 31 -7.73 -11.35 -1.33
C LEU A 31 -7.48 -11.96 0.05
N VAL A 32 -6.84 -11.18 0.92
CA VAL A 32 -6.75 -11.43 2.36
C VAL A 32 -7.69 -10.46 3.07
N LEU A 33 -8.69 -10.98 3.74
CA LEU A 33 -9.61 -10.17 4.55
C LEU A 33 -9.01 -9.89 5.92
N GLY A 34 -8.82 -8.62 6.22
CA GLY A 34 -8.26 -8.18 7.49
C GLY A 34 -7.67 -6.78 7.45
N LYS A 35 -7.08 -6.38 8.55
CA LYS A 35 -6.36 -5.11 8.65
C LYS A 35 -4.90 -5.31 8.27
N SER A 36 -4.32 -4.34 7.57
CA SER A 36 -2.89 -4.37 7.22
C SER A 36 -1.99 -4.54 8.45
N SER A 37 -2.35 -3.96 9.59
CA SER A 37 -1.63 -4.12 10.85
C SER A 37 -1.49 -5.55 11.33
N ASN A 38 -2.39 -6.45 10.91
CA ASN A 38 -2.40 -7.85 11.32
C ASN A 38 -1.84 -8.78 10.22
N GLU A 39 -2.12 -8.45 8.96
CA GLU A 39 -1.94 -9.36 7.83
C GLU A 39 -0.69 -9.06 6.98
N LEU A 40 -0.24 -7.80 6.95
CA LEU A 40 0.78 -7.36 6.00
C LEU A 40 2.11 -8.09 6.18
N GLN A 41 2.58 -8.22 7.42
CA GLN A 41 3.84 -8.90 7.73
C GLN A 41 3.81 -10.37 7.28
N ASN A 42 2.72 -11.08 7.65
CA ASN A 42 2.55 -12.48 7.29
C ASN A 42 2.50 -12.68 5.78
N LEU A 43 1.82 -11.78 5.06
CA LEU A 43 1.72 -11.86 3.61
C LEU A 43 3.09 -11.67 2.95
N PHE A 44 3.86 -10.68 3.38
CA PHE A 44 5.21 -10.46 2.88
C PHE A 44 6.16 -11.63 3.17
N ASP A 45 5.98 -12.32 4.29
CA ASP A 45 6.82 -13.47 4.64
C ASP A 45 6.59 -14.69 3.71
N THR A 46 5.51 -14.67 2.93
CA THR A 46 5.15 -15.75 1.99
C THR A 46 5.31 -15.39 0.52
N LEU A 47 5.65 -14.15 0.20
CA LEU A 47 5.66 -13.64 -1.18
C LEU A 47 6.99 -12.96 -1.52
N ASP A 48 7.39 -13.12 -2.78
CA ASP A 48 8.37 -12.25 -3.43
C ASP A 48 7.66 -11.02 -4.00
N VAL A 49 7.87 -9.86 -3.40
CA VAL A 49 7.16 -8.64 -3.76
C VAL A 49 8.09 -7.63 -4.43
N ASN A 50 7.73 -7.21 -5.63
CA ASN A 50 8.46 -6.17 -6.37
C ASN A 50 7.79 -4.80 -6.28
N ILE A 51 6.46 -4.77 -6.12
CA ILE A 51 5.69 -3.53 -6.02
C ILE A 51 4.73 -3.67 -4.85
N PHE A 52 4.82 -2.74 -3.91
CA PHE A 52 3.85 -2.57 -2.83
C PHE A 52 3.05 -1.28 -3.07
N ILE A 53 1.74 -1.36 -2.99
CA ILE A 53 0.85 -0.21 -3.12
C ILE A 53 0.13 0.02 -1.79
N HIS A 54 0.34 1.20 -1.21
CA HIS A 54 -0.40 1.68 -0.05
C HIS A 54 -1.59 2.51 -0.50
N ASP A 55 -2.77 2.02 -0.23
CA ASP A 55 -4.04 2.72 -0.40
C ASP A 55 -5.01 2.25 0.71
N SER A 56 -4.53 2.26 1.95
CA SER A 56 -5.26 1.82 3.13
C SER A 56 -5.59 3.01 4.04
N LEU A 57 -5.45 2.86 5.35
CA LEU A 57 -5.71 3.95 6.30
C LEU A 57 -4.61 5.03 6.22
N HIS A 58 -4.96 6.22 5.71
CA HIS A 58 -4.07 7.36 5.50
C HIS A 58 -3.80 8.16 6.80
N THR A 59 -3.44 7.47 7.88
CA THR A 59 -2.93 8.12 9.08
C THR A 59 -1.41 8.04 9.09
N TYR A 60 -0.76 9.06 9.65
CA TYR A 60 0.70 9.10 9.80
C TYR A 60 1.27 7.80 10.36
N LYS A 61 0.67 7.29 11.45
CA LYS A 61 1.13 6.06 12.11
C LYS A 61 1.00 4.83 11.21
N ASN A 62 -0.13 4.68 10.52
CA ASN A 62 -0.35 3.52 9.67
C ASN A 62 0.53 3.54 8.42
N MET A 63 0.67 4.70 7.79
CA MET A 63 1.54 4.87 6.63
C MET A 63 3.00 4.54 6.98
N LYS A 64 3.53 5.10 8.07
CA LYS A 64 4.89 4.79 8.56
C LYS A 64 5.07 3.30 8.87
N PHE A 65 4.08 2.68 9.47
CA PHE A 65 4.09 1.23 9.77
C PHE A 65 4.19 0.41 8.49
N GLU A 66 3.30 0.64 7.52
CA GLU A 66 3.29 -0.10 6.27
C GLU A 66 4.54 0.15 5.42
N PHE A 67 5.02 1.39 5.35
CA PHE A 67 6.25 1.72 4.62
C PHE A 67 7.49 1.04 5.21
N ASN A 68 7.59 0.93 6.54
CA ASN A 68 8.71 0.23 7.18
C ASN A 68 8.73 -1.26 6.82
N ILE A 69 7.57 -1.94 6.92
CA ILE A 69 7.46 -3.35 6.53
C ILE A 69 7.77 -3.51 5.04
N ALA A 70 7.15 -2.69 4.19
CA ALA A 70 7.35 -2.76 2.75
C ALA A 70 8.82 -2.56 2.38
N LEU A 71 9.48 -1.54 2.92
CA LEU A 71 10.90 -1.26 2.63
C LEU A 71 11.81 -2.42 3.02
N GLU A 72 11.54 -3.06 4.16
CA GLU A 72 12.30 -4.23 4.61
C GLU A 72 12.12 -5.43 3.66
N LYS A 73 10.89 -5.68 3.23
CA LYS A 73 10.47 -6.94 2.61
C LYS A 73 10.43 -6.96 1.08
N ILE A 74 10.22 -5.82 0.42
CA ILE A 74 10.23 -5.81 -1.05
C ILE A 74 11.62 -6.13 -1.58
N ASN A 75 11.67 -6.70 -2.78
CA ASN A 75 12.91 -7.03 -3.45
C ASN A 75 13.75 -5.77 -3.76
N GLU A 76 15.06 -5.99 -3.97
CA GLU A 76 15.93 -4.93 -4.51
C GLU A 76 15.40 -4.45 -5.88
N ASN A 77 15.50 -3.16 -6.13
CA ASN A 77 14.90 -2.48 -7.28
C ASN A 77 13.36 -2.47 -7.28
N GLY A 78 12.74 -2.81 -6.16
CA GLY A 78 11.30 -2.75 -5.98
C GLY A 78 10.79 -1.32 -5.75
N LEU A 79 9.49 -1.17 -5.83
CA LEU A 79 8.78 0.10 -5.67
C LEU A 79 7.79 0.05 -4.51
N ILE A 80 7.74 1.13 -3.74
CA ILE A 80 6.62 1.44 -2.86
C ILE A 80 5.87 2.59 -3.50
N ILE A 81 4.59 2.40 -3.76
CA ILE A 81 3.70 3.42 -4.30
C ILE A 81 2.66 3.74 -3.23
N SER A 82 2.48 5.00 -2.92
CA SER A 82 1.49 5.42 -1.92
C SER A 82 0.53 6.43 -2.49
N ASP A 83 -0.74 6.16 -2.34
CA ASP A 83 -1.79 7.13 -2.61
C ASP A 83 -1.86 8.17 -1.48
N ASP A 84 -2.42 9.32 -1.81
CA ASP A 84 -2.83 10.39 -0.90
C ASP A 84 -1.76 10.89 0.09
N VAL A 85 -0.51 11.00 -0.40
CA VAL A 85 0.66 11.34 0.43
C VAL A 85 0.72 12.79 0.90
N LEU A 86 -0.16 13.67 0.41
CA LEU A 86 -0.21 15.08 0.81
C LEU A 86 -1.10 15.32 2.04
N GLY A 87 -1.85 14.33 2.49
CA GLY A 87 -2.75 14.44 3.64
C GLY A 87 -2.05 14.53 5.00
N ASN A 88 -0.77 14.13 5.08
CA ASN A 88 0.07 14.24 6.28
C ASN A 88 1.56 14.08 5.92
N ASP A 89 2.46 14.25 6.89
CA ASP A 89 3.91 14.26 6.66
C ASP A 89 4.57 12.86 6.63
N ALA A 90 3.81 11.76 6.70
CA ALA A 90 4.37 10.41 6.84
C ALA A 90 5.31 10.04 5.69
N PHE A 91 4.93 10.31 4.45
CA PHE A 91 5.75 10.02 3.28
C PHE A 91 7.04 10.84 3.26
N TYR A 92 6.92 12.15 3.51
CA TYR A 92 8.06 13.06 3.55
C TYR A 92 9.06 12.67 4.65
N ASP A 93 8.58 12.49 5.88
CA ASP A 93 9.43 12.11 7.01
C ASP A 93 10.09 10.76 6.78
N PHE A 94 9.34 9.77 6.28
CA PHE A 94 9.87 8.44 6.02
C PHE A 94 11.00 8.46 4.99
N THR A 95 10.79 9.13 3.86
CA THR A 95 11.78 9.19 2.78
C THR A 95 13.01 9.98 3.19
N LYS A 96 12.84 11.04 3.99
CA LYS A 96 13.94 11.85 4.51
C LYS A 96 14.75 11.10 5.57
N GLU A 97 14.08 10.48 6.56
CA GLU A 97 14.74 9.71 7.62
C GLU A 97 15.59 8.56 7.08
N LYS A 98 15.11 7.89 6.04
CA LYS A 98 15.78 6.75 5.41
C LYS A 98 16.68 7.12 4.24
N ASN A 99 16.76 8.41 3.89
CA ASN A 99 17.50 8.92 2.73
C ASN A 99 17.16 8.17 1.43
N LEU A 100 15.86 8.01 1.16
CA LEU A 100 15.35 7.21 0.05
C LEU A 100 15.17 8.06 -1.21
N LYS A 101 15.50 7.45 -2.36
CA LYS A 101 15.13 8.01 -3.66
C LYS A 101 13.61 7.95 -3.80
N ASN A 102 13.00 9.10 -4.02
CA ASN A 102 11.55 9.21 -4.10
C ASN A 102 11.10 10.22 -5.14
N TYR A 103 9.85 10.09 -5.55
CA TYR A 103 9.19 11.00 -6.47
C TYR A 103 7.79 11.31 -5.92
N LEU A 104 7.35 12.55 -6.13
CA LEU A 104 6.01 13.01 -5.81
C LEU A 104 5.33 13.43 -7.11
N ILE A 105 4.21 12.82 -7.42
CA ILE A 105 3.35 13.19 -8.54
C ILE A 105 2.13 13.89 -7.97
N LYS A 106 2.00 15.19 -8.22
CA LYS A 106 0.82 15.95 -7.83
C LYS A 106 -0.30 15.63 -8.82
N VAL A 107 -1.41 15.13 -8.33
CA VAL A 107 -2.60 14.78 -9.12
C VAL A 107 -3.59 15.92 -9.11
N GLU A 108 -3.89 16.45 -7.93
CA GLU A 108 -4.73 17.64 -7.69
C GLU A 108 -4.08 18.51 -6.62
N GLU A 109 -4.75 19.61 -6.21
CA GLU A 109 -4.16 20.55 -5.27
C GLU A 109 -3.70 19.88 -3.96
N ASP A 110 -4.54 19.01 -3.40
CA ASP A 110 -4.32 18.33 -2.13
C ASP A 110 -4.12 16.81 -2.28
N VAL A 111 -4.02 16.29 -3.51
CA VAL A 111 -3.86 14.87 -3.80
C VAL A 111 -2.53 14.61 -4.48
N GLY A 112 -1.72 13.76 -3.90
CA GLY A 112 -0.40 13.39 -4.43
C GLY A 112 -0.13 11.91 -4.33
N LEU A 113 0.46 11.36 -5.39
CA LEU A 113 0.98 10.01 -5.43
C LEU A 113 2.47 10.03 -5.10
N GLY A 114 2.89 9.27 -4.10
CA GLY A 114 4.29 9.11 -3.72
C GLY A 114 4.87 7.81 -4.28
N ILE A 115 6.10 7.85 -4.77
CA ILE A 115 6.82 6.65 -5.24
C ILE A 115 8.18 6.62 -4.54
N ILE A 116 8.51 5.49 -3.91
CA ILE A 116 9.81 5.21 -3.32
C ILE A 116 10.47 4.08 -4.10
N TYR A 117 11.71 4.27 -4.46
CA TYR A 117 12.53 3.25 -5.12
C TYR A 117 13.52 2.64 -4.11
N LYS A 118 13.45 1.33 -3.94
CA LYS A 118 14.43 0.57 -3.15
C LYS A 118 15.63 0.22 -4.04
N SER A 119 16.74 0.80 -3.73
CA SER A 119 18.02 0.57 -4.43
C SER A 119 19.00 -0.21 -3.56
#